data_9db3ec532356c913bee909d205c80844
#
_entry.id   9db3ec532356c913bee909d205c80844
#
_cell.length_a   1.000
_cell.length_b   1.000
_cell.length_c   1.000
_cell.angle_alpha   90.00
_cell.angle_beta   90.00
_cell.angle_gamma   90.00
#
_symmetry.space_group_name_H-M   'P 1'
#
loop_
_entity.id
_entity.type
_entity.pdbx_description
1 polymer ?
#
loop_
_entity_poly.entity_id
_entity_poly.type
_entity_poly.pdbx_seq_one_letter_code
_entity_poly.pdbx_strand_id
1 'polypeptide(L)'
;MRLSLLSDFAIFNNGKLSADHTKYNRCLARILYFCGVKNNDMLKTLEELKSDDYQQLLDAFPLIAVLIGSADGYIEQNEIESAHRVTVIRSHSFDADLKPFYRDVSKGFLSKIEDVIDVAPRKKEELQTFLSAELEKCSPILAQLRDDLAVRILESMRSYAKHIAEASGGFLNYLSISSEEDDLVNLDMISYDSSI
;
A
#
# COMPACT_ATOMS: atom_id res chain seq x y z
N MET A 1 11.84 -39.10 19.90
CA MET A 1 13.10 -38.96 20.62
C MET A 1 13.58 -37.52 20.45
N ARG A 2 13.66 -36.76 21.51
CA ARG A 2 14.03 -35.34 21.75
C ARG A 2 12.88 -34.40 22.07
N LEU A 3 12.37 -34.60 23.27
CA LEU A 3 11.65 -33.64 24.09
C LEU A 3 12.42 -33.58 25.43
N SER A 4 13.55 -32.89 25.47
CA SER A 4 14.31 -32.75 26.74
C SER A 4 15.29 -31.58 26.70
N LEU A 5 14.85 -30.39 26.26
CA LEU A 5 15.67 -29.16 26.35
C LEU A 5 14.90 -27.95 26.89
N LEU A 6 13.75 -28.13 27.51
CA LEU A 6 12.96 -27.06 28.12
C LEU A 6 12.94 -27.09 29.66
N SER A 7 13.73 -27.96 30.32
CA SER A 7 13.68 -28.11 31.77
C SER A 7 14.77 -27.34 32.55
N ASP A 8 15.71 -26.64 31.89
CA ASP A 8 16.87 -26.07 32.59
C ASP A 8 16.90 -24.54 32.70
N PHE A 9 15.77 -23.86 32.52
CA PHE A 9 15.74 -22.39 32.63
C PHE A 9 14.79 -21.84 33.71
N ALA A 10 14.56 -22.61 34.78
CA ALA A 10 13.87 -22.13 35.95
C ALA A 10 14.83 -22.15 37.16
N ILE A 11 15.79 -21.23 37.21
CA ILE A 11 16.48 -20.92 38.46
C ILE A 11 15.71 -19.79 39.15
N PHE A 12 14.83 -20.17 40.06
CA PHE A 12 14.25 -19.28 41.05
C PHE A 12 15.33 -18.85 42.04
N ASN A 13 15.72 -17.59 42.00
CA ASN A 13 16.48 -16.99 43.08
C ASN A 13 15.79 -15.71 43.57
N ASN A 14 15.25 -15.83 44.77
CA ASN A 14 14.81 -14.79 45.69
C ASN A 14 14.81 -13.32 45.23
N GLY A 15 13.66 -12.81 44.94
CA GLY A 15 13.15 -11.58 45.53
C GLY A 15 13.87 -10.28 45.20
N LYS A 16 14.08 -9.92 43.92
CA LYS A 16 14.10 -8.52 43.44
C LYS A 16 13.97 -8.53 41.93
N LEU A 17 12.81 -8.15 41.42
CA LEU A 17 12.64 -7.76 40.00
C LEU A 17 13.42 -6.45 39.79
N SER A 18 14.61 -6.54 39.24
CA SER A 18 15.35 -5.42 38.71
C SER A 18 15.24 -5.44 37.23
N ALA A 19 14.61 -4.44 36.72
CA ALA A 19 14.54 -3.89 35.41
C ALA A 19 15.63 -4.37 34.42
N ASP A 20 15.28 -5.30 33.53
CA ASP A 20 15.88 -5.36 32.20
C ASP A 20 14.90 -5.99 31.16
N HIS A 21 13.64 -5.56 31.21
CA HIS A 21 12.63 -5.94 30.18
C HIS A 21 13.04 -5.57 28.76
N THR A 22 13.91 -4.57 28.60
CA THR A 22 14.34 -4.09 27.29
C THR A 22 15.34 -5.04 26.60
N LYS A 23 16.21 -5.72 27.38
CA LYS A 23 17.15 -6.71 26.83
C LYS A 23 16.46 -8.04 26.52
N TYR A 24 15.51 -8.44 27.35
CA TYR A 24 14.74 -9.67 27.14
C TYR A 24 13.86 -9.59 25.89
N ASN A 25 13.17 -8.48 25.67
CA ASN A 25 12.38 -8.26 24.48
C ASN A 25 13.23 -8.18 23.21
N ARG A 26 14.44 -7.61 23.27
CA ARG A 26 15.37 -7.61 22.13
C ARG A 26 15.92 -9.01 21.81
N CYS A 27 16.12 -9.85 22.81
CA CYS A 27 16.62 -11.23 22.61
C CYS A 27 15.51 -12.13 22.04
N LEU A 28 14.29 -12.02 22.57
CA LEU A 28 13.11 -12.76 22.08
C LEU A 28 12.75 -12.33 20.63
N ALA A 29 12.75 -11.04 20.33
CA ALA A 29 12.53 -10.55 18.99
C ALA A 29 13.59 -11.08 18.01
N ARG A 30 14.86 -11.20 18.45
CA ARG A 30 15.95 -11.71 17.61
C ARG A 30 15.91 -13.24 17.43
N ILE A 31 15.41 -13.97 18.42
CA ILE A 31 15.22 -15.43 18.34
C ILE A 31 13.99 -15.77 17.48
N LEU A 32 12.91 -15.00 17.57
CA LEU A 32 11.72 -15.16 16.76
C LEU A 32 12.01 -14.82 15.28
N TYR A 33 12.84 -13.81 15.03
CA TYR A 33 13.30 -13.48 13.66
C TYR A 33 14.16 -14.60 13.04
N PHE A 34 14.93 -15.33 13.85
CA PHE A 34 15.77 -16.43 13.36
C PHE A 34 15.00 -17.75 13.21
N CYS A 35 13.85 -17.92 13.85
CA CYS A 35 13.02 -19.11 13.76
C CYS A 35 11.98 -19.10 12.64
N GLY A 36 11.90 -18.04 11.83
CA GLY A 36 10.95 -17.96 10.71
C GLY A 36 9.47 -17.97 11.15
N VAL A 37 9.18 -17.80 12.44
CA VAL A 37 7.82 -17.59 12.92
C VAL A 37 7.50 -16.12 12.71
N LYS A 38 6.96 -15.77 11.56
CA LYS A 38 6.24 -14.52 11.40
C LYS A 38 5.07 -14.57 12.39
N ASN A 39 5.14 -13.74 13.44
CA ASN A 39 3.99 -13.48 14.27
C ASN A 39 2.93 -12.77 13.43
N ASN A 40 2.04 -13.54 12.82
CA ASN A 40 0.85 -13.01 12.13
C ASN A 40 -0.03 -12.16 13.09
N ASP A 41 0.13 -12.36 14.39
CA ASP A 41 -0.55 -11.59 15.44
C ASP A 41 -0.02 -10.15 15.65
N MET A 42 1.09 -9.77 14.99
CA MET A 42 1.65 -8.40 15.07
C MET A 42 1.33 -7.54 13.84
N LEU A 43 0.72 -8.11 12.81
CA LEU A 43 0.37 -7.39 11.59
C LEU A 43 -1.01 -6.73 11.73
N LYS A 44 -1.09 -5.49 11.28
CA LYS A 44 -2.25 -4.62 11.50
C LYS A 44 -3.37 -4.86 10.52
N THR A 45 -4.58 -4.53 10.94
CA THR A 45 -5.71 -4.20 10.07
C THR A 45 -5.62 -2.73 9.64
N LEU A 46 -6.47 -2.32 8.69
CA LEU A 46 -6.53 -0.90 8.28
C LEU A 46 -6.87 0.05 9.44
N GLU A 47 -7.70 -0.40 10.37
CA GLU A 47 -8.14 0.39 11.53
C GLU A 47 -7.02 0.61 12.57
N GLU A 48 -6.00 -0.24 12.55
CA GLU A 48 -4.86 -0.18 13.48
C GLU A 48 -3.67 0.61 12.92
N LEU A 49 -3.76 1.05 11.66
CA LEU A 49 -2.75 1.95 11.09
C LEU A 49 -2.79 3.32 11.77
N LYS A 50 -1.65 4.00 11.77
CA LYS A 50 -1.63 5.42 12.12
C LYS A 50 -2.45 6.21 11.12
N SER A 51 -3.04 7.33 11.57
CA SER A 51 -3.84 8.20 10.72
C SER A 51 -3.11 8.61 9.44
N ASP A 52 -1.83 8.97 9.53
CA ASP A 52 -1.02 9.41 8.39
C ASP A 52 -0.74 8.26 7.41
N ASP A 53 -0.45 7.04 7.93
CA ASP A 53 -0.25 5.86 7.11
C ASP A 53 -1.54 5.46 6.38
N TYR A 54 -2.68 5.51 7.09
CA TYR A 54 -3.99 5.24 6.48
C TYR A 54 -4.32 6.27 5.39
N GLN A 55 -4.09 7.57 5.68
CA GLN A 55 -4.31 8.64 4.70
C GLN A 55 -3.41 8.48 3.47
N GLN A 56 -2.15 8.07 3.62
CA GLN A 56 -1.24 7.79 2.51
C GLN A 56 -1.78 6.69 1.58
N LEU A 57 -2.40 5.64 2.14
CA LEU A 57 -3.06 4.59 1.32
C LEU A 57 -4.30 5.13 0.60
N LEU A 58 -5.08 6.00 1.22
CA LEU A 58 -6.23 6.65 0.56
C LEU A 58 -5.77 7.55 -0.59
N ASP A 59 -4.71 8.33 -0.36
CA ASP A 59 -4.12 9.27 -1.31
C ASP A 59 -3.49 8.57 -2.52
N ALA A 60 -3.13 7.30 -2.41
CA ALA A 60 -2.57 6.53 -3.52
C ALA A 60 -3.52 6.47 -4.74
N PHE A 61 -4.84 6.40 -4.54
CA PHE A 61 -5.79 6.31 -5.65
C PHE A 61 -5.86 7.58 -6.50
N PRO A 62 -5.99 8.79 -5.93
CA PRO A 62 -5.82 10.04 -6.68
C PRO A 62 -4.47 10.15 -7.39
N LEU A 63 -3.36 9.77 -6.71
CA LEU A 63 -2.02 9.79 -7.31
C LEU A 63 -1.91 8.85 -8.51
N ILE A 64 -2.47 7.63 -8.43
CA ILE A 64 -2.55 6.69 -9.55
C ILE A 64 -3.37 7.28 -10.70
N ALA A 65 -4.50 7.94 -10.40
CA ALA A 65 -5.32 8.55 -11.43
C ALA A 65 -4.54 9.63 -12.20
N VAL A 66 -3.80 10.50 -11.50
CA VAL A 66 -2.98 11.53 -12.14
C VAL A 66 -1.81 10.90 -12.90
N LEU A 67 -1.14 9.88 -12.34
CA LEU A 67 -0.01 9.19 -12.98
C LEU A 67 -0.40 8.58 -14.33
N ILE A 68 -1.51 7.83 -14.34
CA ILE A 68 -1.97 7.12 -15.54
C ILE A 68 -2.66 8.10 -16.51
N GLY A 69 -3.55 8.98 -16.02
CA GLY A 69 -4.27 9.92 -16.86
C GLY A 69 -3.39 11.01 -17.49
N SER A 70 -2.22 11.32 -16.89
CA SER A 70 -1.27 12.28 -17.48
C SER A 70 -0.21 11.64 -18.39
N ALA A 71 -0.37 10.37 -18.78
CA ALA A 71 0.61 9.67 -19.60
C ALA A 71 0.84 10.32 -20.97
N ASP A 72 -0.16 10.98 -21.53
CA ASP A 72 -0.10 11.74 -22.80
C ASP A 72 0.20 13.25 -22.62
N GLY A 73 0.36 13.73 -21.37
CA GLY A 73 0.79 15.10 -21.06
C GLY A 73 0.10 15.74 -19.87
N TYR A 74 -1.21 15.72 -19.78
CA TYR A 74 -1.98 16.23 -18.63
C TYR A 74 -3.31 15.48 -18.51
N ILE A 75 -3.77 15.33 -17.28
CA ILE A 75 -5.05 14.67 -17.02
C ILE A 75 -6.23 15.58 -17.37
N GLU A 76 -7.19 15.07 -18.12
CA GLU A 76 -8.41 15.78 -18.46
C GLU A 76 -9.49 15.65 -17.39
N GLN A 77 -10.41 16.62 -17.32
CA GLN A 77 -11.50 16.63 -16.34
C GLN A 77 -12.40 15.38 -16.42
N ASN A 78 -12.68 14.90 -17.63
CA ASN A 78 -13.47 13.68 -17.85
C ASN A 78 -12.76 12.41 -17.35
N GLU A 79 -11.44 12.37 -17.38
CA GLU A 79 -10.63 11.27 -16.83
C GLU A 79 -10.66 11.28 -15.30
N ILE A 80 -10.53 12.46 -14.69
CA ILE A 80 -10.69 12.64 -13.25
C ILE A 80 -12.07 12.14 -12.80
N GLU A 81 -13.13 12.56 -13.49
CA GLU A 81 -14.50 12.13 -13.18
C GLU A 81 -14.70 10.63 -13.36
N SER A 82 -14.10 10.03 -14.39
CA SER A 82 -14.14 8.59 -14.64
C SER A 82 -13.40 7.82 -13.56
N ALA A 83 -12.21 8.26 -13.20
CA ALA A 83 -11.39 7.69 -12.13
C ALA A 83 -12.12 7.75 -10.78
N HIS A 84 -12.71 8.89 -10.43
CA HIS A 84 -13.54 9.05 -9.22
C HIS A 84 -14.74 8.10 -9.22
N ARG A 85 -15.45 7.98 -10.36
CA ARG A 85 -16.59 7.08 -10.50
C ARG A 85 -16.25 5.62 -10.18
N VAL A 86 -15.05 5.17 -10.56
CA VAL A 86 -14.57 3.81 -10.23
C VAL A 86 -14.46 3.63 -8.71
N THR A 87 -13.93 4.61 -7.97
CA THR A 87 -13.84 4.52 -6.52
C THR A 87 -15.22 4.46 -5.86
N VAL A 88 -16.19 5.25 -6.36
CA VAL A 88 -17.58 5.22 -5.91
C VAL A 88 -18.22 3.85 -6.17
N ILE A 89 -18.06 3.28 -7.36
CA ILE A 89 -18.58 1.94 -7.69
C ILE A 89 -17.99 0.90 -6.74
N ARG A 90 -16.69 0.92 -6.50
CA ARG A 90 -16.01 -0.02 -5.61
C ARG A 90 -16.46 0.11 -4.15
N SER A 91 -16.84 1.30 -3.71
CA SER A 91 -17.41 1.50 -2.35
C SER A 91 -18.73 0.76 -2.12
N HIS A 92 -19.44 0.36 -3.17
CA HIS A 92 -20.72 -0.32 -3.10
C HIS A 92 -20.68 -1.80 -3.53
N SER A 93 -19.90 -2.12 -4.56
CA SER A 93 -19.95 -3.42 -5.25
C SER A 93 -18.65 -4.24 -5.20
N PHE A 94 -17.63 -3.72 -4.53
CA PHE A 94 -16.34 -4.41 -4.41
C PHE A 94 -16.31 -5.39 -3.23
N ASP A 95 -15.12 -5.92 -2.92
CA ASP A 95 -14.85 -6.79 -1.79
C ASP A 95 -15.42 -6.19 -0.47
N ALA A 96 -16.15 -6.98 0.30
CA ALA A 96 -16.89 -6.52 1.49
C ALA A 96 -15.96 -5.82 2.51
N ASP A 97 -14.74 -6.35 2.68
CA ASP A 97 -13.77 -5.85 3.65
C ASP A 97 -13.13 -4.54 3.19
N LEU A 98 -13.04 -4.29 1.87
CA LEU A 98 -12.47 -3.07 1.29
C LEU A 98 -13.52 -1.97 0.99
N LYS A 99 -14.82 -2.25 1.13
CA LYS A 99 -15.86 -1.24 0.92
C LYS A 99 -15.72 -0.01 1.82
N PRO A 100 -15.48 -0.13 3.15
CA PRO A 100 -15.27 1.03 4.01
C PRO A 100 -14.06 1.87 3.54
N PHE A 101 -12.96 1.22 3.20
CA PHE A 101 -11.75 1.84 2.66
C PHE A 101 -12.06 2.64 1.37
N TYR A 102 -12.73 2.04 0.38
CA TYR A 102 -13.12 2.74 -0.84
C TYR A 102 -14.11 3.88 -0.61
N ARG A 103 -14.94 3.78 0.40
CA ARG A 103 -15.83 4.89 0.79
C ARG A 103 -15.02 6.11 1.26
N ASP A 104 -13.94 5.87 2.00
CA ASP A 104 -13.06 6.94 2.45
C ASP A 104 -12.20 7.48 1.32
N VAL A 105 -11.67 6.62 0.42
CA VAL A 105 -11.01 7.03 -0.83
C VAL A 105 -11.92 7.98 -1.62
N SER A 106 -13.17 7.60 -1.89
CA SER A 106 -14.08 8.39 -2.72
C SER A 106 -14.43 9.76 -2.14
N LYS A 107 -14.46 9.91 -0.81
CA LYS A 107 -14.76 11.18 -0.14
C LYS A 107 -13.65 12.22 -0.32
N GLY A 108 -12.38 11.79 -0.23
CA GLY A 108 -11.23 12.68 -0.33
C GLY A 108 -10.67 12.85 -1.75
N PHE A 109 -11.16 12.07 -2.70
CA PHE A 109 -10.55 11.89 -4.01
C PHE A 109 -10.33 13.19 -4.79
N LEU A 110 -11.39 13.97 -5.00
CA LEU A 110 -11.31 15.20 -5.81
C LEU A 110 -10.45 16.27 -5.16
N SER A 111 -10.58 16.47 -3.85
CA SER A 111 -9.74 17.41 -3.11
C SER A 111 -8.26 17.05 -3.21
N LYS A 112 -7.95 15.74 -3.13
CA LYS A 112 -6.56 15.31 -3.24
C LYS A 112 -6.00 15.49 -4.66
N ILE A 113 -6.80 15.30 -5.69
CA ILE A 113 -6.35 15.60 -7.07
C ILE A 113 -6.02 17.08 -7.23
N GLU A 114 -6.86 17.98 -6.71
CA GLU A 114 -6.59 19.42 -6.71
C GLU A 114 -5.27 19.73 -6.01
N ASP A 115 -5.05 19.19 -4.80
CA ASP A 115 -3.81 19.37 -4.05
C ASP A 115 -2.58 18.87 -4.84
N VAL A 116 -2.71 17.72 -5.51
CA VAL A 116 -1.62 17.13 -6.32
C VAL A 116 -1.31 18.00 -7.51
N ILE A 117 -2.32 18.46 -8.26
CA ILE A 117 -2.15 19.29 -9.45
C ILE A 117 -1.49 20.63 -9.08
N ASP A 118 -1.81 21.18 -7.92
CA ASP A 118 -1.27 22.47 -7.45
C ASP A 118 0.24 22.41 -7.15
N VAL A 119 0.73 21.27 -6.63
CA VAL A 119 2.13 21.11 -6.20
C VAL A 119 3.00 20.33 -7.18
N ALA A 120 2.38 19.57 -8.08
CA ALA A 120 3.10 18.69 -8.99
C ALA A 120 3.89 19.43 -10.06
N PRO A 121 5.06 18.91 -10.47
CA PRO A 121 5.81 19.43 -11.61
C PRO A 121 4.97 19.39 -12.89
N ARG A 122 5.19 20.38 -13.78
CA ARG A 122 4.45 20.48 -15.04
C ARG A 122 5.07 19.68 -16.21
N LYS A 123 6.34 19.29 -16.06
CA LYS A 123 7.01 18.46 -17.07
C LYS A 123 6.73 17.00 -16.81
N LYS A 124 6.42 16.26 -17.87
CA LYS A 124 5.98 14.87 -17.83
C LYS A 124 6.93 13.97 -17.01
N GLU A 125 8.22 14.00 -17.30
CA GLU A 125 9.21 13.14 -16.64
C GLU A 125 9.38 13.49 -15.16
N GLU A 126 9.34 14.79 -14.84
CA GLU A 126 9.40 15.28 -13.46
C GLU A 126 8.13 14.90 -12.70
N LEU A 127 6.96 14.99 -13.34
CA LEU A 127 5.66 14.58 -12.80
C LEU A 127 5.63 13.08 -12.49
N GLN A 128 6.02 12.24 -13.44
CA GLN A 128 6.07 10.80 -13.25
C GLN A 128 7.02 10.42 -12.10
N THR A 129 8.20 11.03 -12.05
CA THR A 129 9.16 10.81 -10.95
C THR A 129 8.57 11.21 -9.60
N PHE A 130 7.92 12.38 -9.52
CA PHE A 130 7.27 12.87 -8.31
C PHE A 130 6.16 11.93 -7.85
N LEU A 131 5.25 11.55 -8.75
CA LEU A 131 4.11 10.67 -8.40
C LEU A 131 4.58 9.26 -8.02
N SER A 132 5.58 8.72 -8.71
CA SER A 132 6.17 7.42 -8.36
C SER A 132 6.80 7.43 -6.97
N ALA A 133 7.53 8.50 -6.61
CA ALA A 133 8.12 8.65 -5.27
C ALA A 133 7.05 8.79 -4.18
N GLU A 134 5.92 9.46 -4.46
CA GLU A 134 4.79 9.52 -3.52
C GLU A 134 4.11 8.16 -3.34
N LEU A 135 3.95 7.39 -4.42
CA LEU A 135 3.36 6.05 -4.39
C LEU A 135 4.27 5.02 -3.71
N GLU A 136 5.60 5.12 -3.86
CA GLU A 136 6.57 4.25 -3.19
C GLU A 136 6.41 4.27 -1.66
N LYS A 137 5.95 5.38 -1.08
CA LYS A 137 5.66 5.50 0.37
C LYS A 137 4.60 4.50 0.86
N CYS A 138 3.79 3.93 -0.02
CA CYS A 138 2.84 2.89 0.33
C CYS A 138 3.52 1.56 0.70
N SER A 139 4.73 1.27 0.16
CA SER A 139 5.44 0.02 0.40
C SER A 139 5.68 -0.30 1.88
N PRO A 140 6.27 0.60 2.69
CA PRO A 140 6.47 0.34 4.11
C PRO A 140 5.16 0.30 4.91
N ILE A 141 4.07 0.87 4.39
CA ILE A 141 2.75 0.82 5.04
C ILE A 141 2.11 -0.54 4.78
N LEU A 142 2.15 -1.03 3.55
CA LEU A 142 1.68 -2.38 3.20
C LEU A 142 2.41 -3.45 4.03
N ALA A 143 3.71 -3.28 4.27
CA ALA A 143 4.49 -4.20 5.11
C ALA A 143 4.06 -4.21 6.60
N GLN A 144 3.26 -3.25 7.06
CA GLN A 144 2.68 -3.25 8.41
C GLN A 144 1.36 -4.02 8.49
N LEU A 145 0.72 -4.30 7.35
CA LEU A 145 -0.57 -4.98 7.28
C LEU A 145 -0.40 -6.50 7.27
N ARG A 146 -1.48 -7.21 7.59
CA ARG A 146 -1.53 -8.67 7.36
C ARG A 146 -1.32 -8.96 5.87
N ASP A 147 -0.59 -10.03 5.58
CA ASP A 147 -0.19 -10.40 4.20
C ASP A 147 -1.40 -10.47 3.25
N ASP A 148 -2.49 -11.11 3.67
CA ASP A 148 -3.72 -11.22 2.88
C ASP A 148 -4.34 -9.85 2.55
N LEU A 149 -4.32 -8.93 3.50
CA LEU A 149 -4.87 -7.58 3.32
C LEU A 149 -3.96 -6.71 2.47
N ALA A 150 -2.64 -6.76 2.70
CA ALA A 150 -1.66 -6.02 1.92
C ALA A 150 -1.70 -6.40 0.44
N VAL A 151 -1.73 -7.70 0.14
CA VAL A 151 -1.86 -8.22 -1.23
C VAL A 151 -3.15 -7.72 -1.88
N ARG A 152 -4.28 -7.84 -1.19
CA ARG A 152 -5.58 -7.40 -1.73
C ARG A 152 -5.63 -5.89 -2.02
N ILE A 153 -5.02 -5.07 -1.16
CA ILE A 153 -4.94 -3.62 -1.39
C ILE A 153 -4.05 -3.33 -2.60
N LEU A 154 -2.87 -3.95 -2.70
CA LEU A 154 -1.98 -3.75 -3.83
C LEU A 154 -2.60 -4.22 -5.15
N GLU A 155 -3.22 -5.39 -5.18
CA GLU A 155 -3.96 -5.89 -6.35
C GLU A 155 -5.12 -4.97 -6.73
N SER A 156 -5.78 -4.40 -5.73
CA SER A 156 -6.85 -3.43 -5.92
C SER A 156 -6.33 -2.12 -6.54
N MET A 157 -5.15 -1.63 -6.12
CA MET A 157 -4.49 -0.47 -6.73
C MET A 157 -4.09 -0.76 -8.19
N ARG A 158 -3.48 -1.91 -8.47
CA ARG A 158 -3.12 -2.35 -9.82
C ARG A 158 -4.33 -2.49 -10.75
N SER A 159 -5.37 -3.14 -10.24
CA SER A 159 -6.64 -3.25 -10.98
C SER A 159 -7.29 -1.89 -11.24
N TYR A 160 -7.10 -0.92 -10.33
CA TYR A 160 -7.58 0.45 -10.51
C TYR A 160 -6.78 1.18 -11.59
N ALA A 161 -5.44 1.11 -11.56
CA ALA A 161 -4.56 1.69 -12.57
C ALA A 161 -4.90 1.16 -13.97
N LYS A 162 -5.05 -0.16 -14.09
CA LYS A 162 -5.43 -0.81 -15.35
C LYS A 162 -6.78 -0.31 -15.88
N HIS A 163 -7.76 -0.16 -14.99
CA HIS A 163 -9.09 0.32 -15.40
C HIS A 163 -9.06 1.77 -15.90
N ILE A 164 -8.24 2.63 -15.29
CA ILE A 164 -8.05 4.00 -15.79
C ILE A 164 -7.35 3.99 -17.14
N ALA A 165 -6.28 3.23 -17.30
CA ALA A 165 -5.57 3.12 -18.58
C ALA A 165 -6.48 2.64 -19.72
N GLU A 166 -7.38 1.68 -19.44
CA GLU A 166 -8.39 1.21 -20.41
C GLU A 166 -9.42 2.29 -20.74
N ALA A 167 -9.82 3.12 -19.79
CA ALA A 167 -10.82 4.16 -19.95
C ALA A 167 -10.30 5.39 -20.71
N SER A 168 -9.03 5.73 -20.56
CA SER A 168 -8.38 6.89 -21.23
C SER A 168 -8.21 6.69 -22.74
N GLY A 169 -8.47 5.47 -23.26
CA GLY A 169 -8.60 5.19 -24.71
C GLY A 169 -7.36 5.43 -25.58
N GLY A 170 -6.35 6.11 -25.07
CA GLY A 170 -5.14 6.48 -25.79
C GLY A 170 -3.95 5.54 -25.55
N PHE A 171 -3.85 5.02 -24.37
CA PHE A 171 -2.65 4.32 -23.90
C PHE A 171 -2.57 2.84 -24.37
N LEU A 172 -3.70 2.14 -24.45
CA LEU A 172 -3.74 0.70 -24.82
C LEU A 172 -4.14 0.42 -26.27
N ASN A 173 -4.57 1.43 -27.03
CA ASN A 173 -4.97 1.24 -28.43
C ASN A 173 -3.80 1.21 -29.43
N TYR A 174 -2.58 1.51 -29.00
CA TYR A 174 -1.39 1.33 -29.83
C TYR A 174 -0.67 0.05 -29.43
N LEU A 175 -0.62 -0.89 -30.33
CA LEU A 175 -0.15 -2.27 -30.27
C LEU A 175 1.33 -2.51 -29.82
N SER A 176 1.92 -1.59 -29.07
CA SER A 176 3.24 -1.76 -28.44
C SER A 176 3.33 -0.92 -27.19
N ILE A 177 2.79 -1.44 -26.07
CA ILE A 177 3.10 -0.91 -24.73
C ILE A 177 4.61 -1.03 -24.58
N SER A 178 5.31 0.07 -24.31
CA SER A 178 6.72 -0.02 -23.93
C SER A 178 6.82 -0.67 -22.54
N SER A 179 7.97 -1.31 -22.24
CA SER A 179 8.17 -1.89 -20.92
C SER A 179 8.02 -0.86 -19.78
N GLU A 180 8.39 0.40 -20.04
CA GLU A 180 8.27 1.52 -19.08
C GLU A 180 6.80 1.90 -18.79
N GLU A 181 5.93 1.76 -19.78
CA GLU A 181 4.50 2.02 -19.63
C GLU A 181 3.79 0.89 -18.88
N ASP A 182 4.21 -0.36 -19.11
CA ASP A 182 3.70 -1.53 -18.40
C ASP A 182 4.07 -1.45 -16.90
N ASP A 183 5.29 -0.99 -16.58
CA ASP A 183 5.77 -0.77 -15.21
C ASP A 183 4.91 0.27 -14.45
N LEU A 184 4.43 1.32 -15.13
CA LEU A 184 3.55 2.32 -14.53
C LEU A 184 2.16 1.76 -14.21
N VAL A 185 1.57 0.99 -15.10
CA VAL A 185 0.25 0.36 -14.90
C VAL A 185 0.31 -0.74 -13.84
N ASN A 186 1.42 -1.48 -13.80
CA ASN A 186 1.66 -2.52 -12.80
C ASN A 186 2.04 -1.95 -11.43
N LEU A 187 2.31 -0.62 -11.34
CA LEU A 187 2.71 0.06 -10.11
C LEU A 187 3.98 -0.57 -9.48
N ASP A 188 5.01 -0.83 -10.30
CA ASP A 188 6.23 -1.52 -9.86
C ASP A 188 7.03 -0.71 -8.83
N MET A 189 6.76 0.61 -8.71
CA MET A 189 7.29 1.44 -7.62
C MET A 189 6.73 1.04 -6.25
N ILE A 190 5.57 0.35 -6.18
CA ILE A 190 5.01 -0.14 -4.92
C ILE A 190 5.44 -1.59 -4.75
N SER A 191 6.46 -1.81 -3.94
CA SER A 191 6.97 -3.15 -3.64
C SER A 191 6.32 -3.73 -2.39
N TYR A 192 5.86 -4.98 -2.48
CA TYR A 192 5.42 -5.78 -1.34
C TYR A 192 5.85 -7.22 -1.55
N ASP A 193 6.79 -7.69 -0.74
CA ASP A 193 7.21 -9.09 -0.71
C ASP A 193 6.31 -9.87 0.26
N SER A 194 5.32 -10.58 -0.31
CA SER A 194 4.59 -11.56 0.48
C SER A 194 5.52 -12.76 0.75
N SER A 195 5.91 -12.93 1.99
CA SER A 195 6.68 -14.10 2.41
C SER A 195 5.74 -15.29 2.65
N ILE A 196 5.03 -15.72 1.63
CA ILE A 196 4.28 -16.99 1.63
C ILE A 196 5.16 -18.06 1.04
#